data_8cf8571937afd265ca5ab84041c3dfa5
#
_entry.id   8cf8571937afd265ca5ab84041c3dfa5
#
_cell.length_a   1.000
_cell.length_b   1.000
_cell.length_c   1.000
_cell.angle_alpha   90.00
_cell.angle_beta   90.00
_cell.angle_gamma   90.00
#
_symmetry.space_group_name_H-M   'P 1'
#
loop_
_entity.id
_entity.type
_entity.pdbx_description
1 polymer ?
#
loop_
_entity_poly.entity_id
_entity_poly.type
_entity_poly.pdbx_seq_one_letter_code
_entity_poly.pdbx_strand_id
1 'polypeptide(L)'
;MSALSAGTNDPYAGALAVWEPGTAFVILEEDGDWWRVSRGRQTGWIEHRYCMINLPDVIPSIIYDDTTGYNCIFVSSGKAIPGVTGEIFYHSLVYSVRLDRQEFVMPILYSAARNICAAQHRALAEGNCLKVYQTFRPYDTQIAVVNALTQLANVDPEVRAGISTPPWSIDWFIAVGVSNHQRGYALDASMVKVSQAEIKYVGSYPYLRAVSYEDYEMPTAMHELSIAAITTVSPNSSELSETMNGPAIALRSYFTDSGLSPLASEWWHFNDLAAMQAASANPSDGKYYVSECLSRMPE
;
A
#
# COMPACT_ATOMS: atom_id res chain seq x y z
N MET A 1 -6.44 0.06 -18.34
CA MET A 1 -6.37 -1.10 -19.27
C MET A 1 -4.95 -1.21 -19.79
N SER A 2 -4.34 -2.37 -19.71
CA SER A 2 -2.98 -2.59 -20.20
C SER A 2 -3.02 -3.26 -21.56
N ALA A 3 -2.34 -2.68 -22.55
CA ALA A 3 -2.27 -3.22 -23.90
C ALA A 3 -1.12 -4.23 -24.01
N LEU A 4 -1.41 -5.43 -24.46
CA LEU A 4 -0.43 -6.47 -24.77
C LEU A 4 0.16 -6.20 -26.16
N SER A 5 1.48 -6.04 -26.26
CA SER A 5 2.20 -5.78 -27.51
C SER A 5 2.95 -7.02 -28.02
N ALA A 6 3.19 -7.06 -29.35
CA ALA A 6 4.00 -8.11 -29.98
C ALA A 6 5.51 -7.92 -29.79
N GLY A 7 5.98 -6.72 -29.44
CA GLY A 7 7.40 -6.41 -29.25
C GLY A 7 7.63 -5.23 -28.33
N THR A 8 8.83 -5.16 -27.74
CA THR A 8 9.20 -4.18 -26.70
C THR A 8 9.43 -2.75 -27.22
N ASN A 9 9.71 -2.57 -28.51
CA ASN A 9 10.17 -1.28 -29.06
C ASN A 9 9.49 -0.88 -30.36
N ASP A 10 8.35 -1.49 -30.72
CA ASP A 10 7.62 -1.08 -31.92
C ASP A 10 6.37 -0.26 -31.54
N PRO A 11 6.45 1.08 -31.59
CA PRO A 11 5.31 1.95 -31.29
C PRO A 11 4.16 1.80 -32.32
N TYR A 12 4.40 1.09 -33.44
CA TYR A 12 3.42 0.83 -34.50
C TYR A 12 2.85 -0.59 -34.45
N ALA A 13 3.41 -1.49 -33.57
CA ALA A 13 2.80 -2.78 -33.33
C ALA A 13 1.43 -2.57 -32.70
N GLY A 14 0.38 -2.95 -33.40
CA GLY A 14 -0.97 -2.92 -32.87
C GLY A 14 -1.07 -3.78 -31.60
N ALA A 15 -1.89 -3.37 -30.62
CA ALA A 15 -2.14 -4.17 -29.45
C ALA A 15 -2.68 -5.56 -29.84
N LEU A 16 -2.05 -6.62 -29.37
CA LEU A 16 -2.53 -8.01 -29.57
C LEU A 16 -3.81 -8.28 -28.77
N ALA A 17 -3.92 -7.67 -27.58
CA ALA A 17 -5.08 -7.73 -26.73
C ALA A 17 -5.08 -6.54 -25.76
N VAL A 18 -6.24 -6.26 -25.20
CA VAL A 18 -6.41 -5.31 -24.08
C VAL A 18 -7.00 -6.06 -22.91
N TRP A 19 -6.36 -5.98 -21.76
CA TRP A 19 -6.83 -6.63 -20.54
C TRP A 19 -7.42 -5.61 -19.57
N GLU A 20 -8.51 -6.01 -18.93
CA GLU A 20 -9.16 -5.19 -17.91
C GLU A 20 -8.25 -5.02 -16.67
N PRO A 21 -8.35 -3.90 -15.94
CA PRO A 21 -7.66 -3.73 -14.67
C PRO A 21 -7.97 -4.89 -13.70
N GLY A 22 -6.97 -5.29 -12.91
CA GLY A 22 -7.09 -6.44 -11.98
C GLY A 22 -6.90 -7.81 -12.62
N THR A 23 -6.70 -7.89 -13.95
CA THR A 23 -6.42 -9.15 -14.62
C THR A 23 -5.07 -9.72 -14.22
N ALA A 24 -5.06 -10.99 -13.74
CA ALA A 24 -3.84 -11.72 -13.43
C ALA A 24 -3.17 -12.31 -14.68
N PHE A 25 -1.86 -12.36 -14.67
CA PHE A 25 -1.01 -12.95 -15.72
C PHE A 25 0.28 -13.49 -15.11
N VAL A 26 1.00 -14.30 -15.87
CA VAL A 26 2.31 -14.85 -15.50
C VAL A 26 3.39 -14.01 -16.16
N ILE A 27 4.39 -13.56 -15.38
CA ILE A 27 5.59 -12.89 -15.88
C ILE A 27 6.58 -13.97 -16.31
N LEU A 28 7.03 -13.89 -17.55
CA LEU A 28 7.98 -14.84 -18.16
C LEU A 28 9.39 -14.29 -18.24
N GLU A 29 9.52 -12.95 -18.46
CA GLU A 29 10.79 -12.29 -18.73
C GLU A 29 10.65 -10.80 -18.49
N GLU A 30 11.75 -10.13 -18.13
CA GLU A 30 11.83 -8.68 -18.02
C GLU A 30 12.90 -8.14 -18.99
N ASP A 31 12.54 -7.10 -19.76
CA ASP A 31 13.43 -6.37 -20.66
C ASP A 31 13.15 -4.87 -20.55
N GLY A 32 14.03 -4.17 -19.84
CA GLY A 32 13.88 -2.74 -19.55
C GLY A 32 12.58 -2.43 -18.84
N ASP A 33 11.71 -1.61 -19.45
CA ASP A 33 10.41 -1.20 -18.91
C ASP A 33 9.29 -2.20 -19.22
N TRP A 34 9.59 -3.35 -19.79
CA TRP A 34 8.62 -4.30 -20.29
C TRP A 34 8.76 -5.67 -19.65
N TRP A 35 7.60 -6.30 -19.42
CA TRP A 35 7.51 -7.72 -19.11
C TRP A 35 6.92 -8.50 -20.27
N ARG A 36 7.57 -9.61 -20.64
CA ARG A 36 6.93 -10.64 -21.41
C ARG A 36 6.02 -11.44 -20.50
N VAL A 37 4.74 -11.50 -20.84
CA VAL A 37 3.71 -12.07 -19.98
C VAL A 37 2.87 -13.09 -20.73
N SER A 38 2.23 -13.99 -19.99
CA SER A 38 1.26 -14.94 -20.54
C SER A 38 -0.02 -15.01 -19.72
N ARG A 39 -1.14 -15.21 -20.41
CA ARG A 39 -2.44 -15.52 -19.84
C ARG A 39 -3.20 -16.47 -20.75
N GLY A 40 -3.38 -17.71 -20.30
CA GLY A 40 -3.95 -18.77 -21.14
C GLY A 40 -3.09 -19.01 -22.37
N ARG A 41 -3.66 -18.77 -23.57
CA ARG A 41 -2.95 -18.94 -24.85
C ARG A 41 -2.33 -17.64 -25.40
N GLN A 42 -2.54 -16.52 -24.72
CA GLN A 42 -2.01 -15.23 -25.13
C GLN A 42 -0.64 -15.02 -24.50
N THR A 43 0.33 -14.57 -25.30
CA THR A 43 1.66 -14.19 -24.86
C THR A 43 2.06 -12.92 -25.60
N GLY A 44 2.69 -11.98 -24.88
CA GLY A 44 3.15 -10.73 -25.47
C GLY A 44 3.85 -9.87 -24.41
N TRP A 45 4.09 -8.60 -24.74
CA TRP A 45 4.79 -7.66 -23.90
C TRP A 45 3.82 -6.61 -23.33
N ILE A 46 4.04 -6.22 -22.06
CA ILE A 46 3.28 -5.21 -21.35
C ILE A 46 4.24 -4.28 -20.60
N GLU A 47 3.95 -2.99 -20.57
CA GLU A 47 4.73 -2.05 -19.75
C GLU A 47 4.47 -2.30 -18.26
N HIS A 48 5.51 -2.66 -17.51
CA HIS A 48 5.37 -3.02 -16.10
C HIS A 48 4.98 -1.86 -15.18
N ARG A 49 5.13 -0.59 -15.61
CA ARG A 49 4.67 0.59 -14.86
C ARG A 49 3.15 0.62 -14.63
N TYR A 50 2.38 -0.15 -15.41
CA TYR A 50 0.92 -0.31 -15.23
C TYR A 50 0.55 -1.58 -14.46
N CYS A 51 1.52 -2.33 -14.00
CA CYS A 51 1.32 -3.65 -13.41
C CYS A 51 1.53 -3.61 -11.90
N MET A 52 0.76 -4.41 -11.19
CA MET A 52 0.94 -4.64 -9.76
C MET A 52 1.70 -5.93 -9.49
N ILE A 53 2.41 -5.95 -8.37
CA ILE A 53 3.03 -7.14 -7.78
C ILE A 53 2.53 -7.31 -6.35
N ASN A 54 2.68 -8.49 -5.79
CA ASN A 54 2.49 -8.71 -4.37
C ASN A 54 3.73 -8.24 -3.61
N LEU A 55 3.60 -7.22 -2.78
CA LEU A 55 4.74 -6.62 -2.09
C LEU A 55 5.50 -7.61 -1.19
N PRO A 56 4.86 -8.49 -0.39
CA PRO A 56 5.53 -9.50 0.40
C PRO A 56 6.44 -10.45 -0.41
N ASP A 57 6.05 -10.77 -1.64
CA ASP A 57 6.85 -11.65 -2.51
C ASP A 57 8.15 -10.99 -3.00
N VAL A 58 8.18 -9.65 -3.05
CA VAL A 58 9.30 -8.87 -3.59
C VAL A 58 10.19 -8.31 -2.50
N ILE A 59 9.60 -7.91 -1.35
CA ILE A 59 10.34 -7.37 -0.20
C ILE A 59 10.00 -8.17 1.06
N PRO A 60 10.41 -9.44 1.15
CA PRO A 60 10.06 -10.34 2.26
C PRO A 60 10.73 -9.96 3.61
N SER A 61 11.58 -8.95 3.63
CA SER A 61 12.18 -8.38 4.85
C SER A 61 11.26 -7.45 5.63
N ILE A 62 10.21 -6.93 5.00
CA ILE A 62 9.17 -6.11 5.65
C ILE A 62 8.25 -7.01 6.49
N ILE A 63 7.73 -6.48 7.59
CA ILE A 63 6.66 -7.12 8.37
C ILE A 63 5.33 -6.69 7.77
N TYR A 64 4.45 -7.64 7.49
CA TYR A 64 3.14 -7.39 6.89
C TYR A 64 2.02 -7.76 7.85
N ASP A 65 0.99 -6.88 7.93
CA ASP A 65 -0.16 -7.04 8.81
C ASP A 65 -1.39 -6.36 8.16
N ASP A 66 -2.00 -7.00 7.16
CA ASP A 66 -3.15 -6.41 6.46
C ASP A 66 -4.37 -6.31 7.37
N THR A 67 -4.58 -5.11 7.87
CA THR A 67 -5.63 -4.82 8.84
C THR A 67 -7.01 -4.63 8.22
N THR A 68 -7.12 -4.43 6.90
CA THR A 68 -8.43 -4.25 6.26
C THR A 68 -8.97 -5.55 5.70
N GLY A 69 -8.08 -6.39 5.18
CA GLY A 69 -8.43 -7.69 4.62
C GLY A 69 -8.41 -8.84 5.63
N TYR A 70 -8.03 -8.58 6.88
CA TYR A 70 -7.96 -9.62 7.91
C TYR A 70 -8.66 -9.25 9.21
N ASN A 71 -8.45 -8.04 9.71
CA ASN A 71 -9.08 -7.52 10.93
C ASN A 71 -9.06 -5.99 10.88
N CYS A 72 -10.11 -5.37 10.40
CA CYS A 72 -10.16 -3.94 10.18
C CYS A 72 -9.98 -3.17 11.49
N ILE A 73 -8.98 -2.29 11.54
CA ILE A 73 -8.66 -1.49 12.73
C ILE A 73 -8.98 0.00 12.57
N PHE A 74 -9.71 0.39 11.53
CA PHE A 74 -10.16 1.77 11.39
C PHE A 74 -10.98 2.20 12.60
N VAL A 75 -10.58 3.35 13.18
CA VAL A 75 -11.26 4.03 14.28
C VAL A 75 -11.32 5.53 13.98
N SER A 76 -12.12 6.29 14.71
CA SER A 76 -12.15 7.75 14.58
C SER A 76 -12.37 8.39 15.95
N SER A 77 -11.53 9.35 16.31
CA SER A 77 -11.50 9.98 17.64
C SER A 77 -11.45 8.94 18.77
N GLY A 78 -10.63 7.89 18.59
CA GLY A 78 -10.47 6.77 19.51
C GLY A 78 -11.68 5.83 19.61
N LYS A 79 -12.71 6.00 18.76
CA LYS A 79 -13.95 5.21 18.79
C LYS A 79 -14.01 4.22 17.63
N ALA A 80 -14.51 3.03 17.92
CA ALA A 80 -14.82 2.03 16.89
C ALA A 80 -15.87 2.57 15.91
N ILE A 81 -15.68 2.32 14.62
CA ILE A 81 -16.64 2.66 13.56
C ILE A 81 -17.56 1.45 13.38
N PRO A 82 -18.87 1.57 13.68
CA PRO A 82 -19.80 0.44 13.61
C PRO A 82 -19.87 -0.19 12.22
N GLY A 83 -19.79 -1.52 12.16
CA GLY A 83 -19.76 -2.28 10.90
C GLY A 83 -18.45 -2.13 10.09
N VAL A 84 -17.40 -1.60 10.72
CA VAL A 84 -16.05 -1.46 10.12
C VAL A 84 -14.99 -2.02 11.05
N THR A 85 -14.89 -1.48 12.27
CA THR A 85 -13.86 -1.91 13.22
C THR A 85 -14.08 -3.35 13.63
N GLY A 86 -13.08 -4.21 13.42
CA GLY A 86 -13.13 -5.64 13.69
C GLY A 86 -13.68 -6.50 12.55
N GLU A 87 -14.19 -5.91 11.47
CA GLU A 87 -14.75 -6.65 10.34
C GLU A 87 -13.66 -7.18 9.39
N ILE A 88 -14.00 -8.21 8.63
CA ILE A 88 -13.18 -8.77 7.55
C ILE A 88 -13.86 -8.43 6.23
N PHE A 89 -13.32 -7.49 5.46
CA PHE A 89 -13.93 -7.06 4.20
C PHE A 89 -13.57 -7.97 3.03
N TYR A 90 -12.38 -8.59 3.07
CA TYR A 90 -11.90 -9.53 2.05
C TYR A 90 -10.85 -10.46 2.66
N HIS A 91 -10.48 -11.52 1.96
CA HIS A 91 -9.46 -12.44 2.45
C HIS A 91 -8.12 -12.08 1.80
N SER A 92 -7.15 -11.70 2.61
CA SER A 92 -5.81 -11.36 2.16
C SER A 92 -4.72 -12.30 2.70
N LEU A 93 -4.99 -13.08 3.74
CA LEU A 93 -4.02 -14.02 4.29
C LEU A 93 -4.09 -15.36 3.55
N VAL A 94 -2.99 -15.75 2.91
CA VAL A 94 -2.88 -16.95 2.09
C VAL A 94 -1.55 -17.65 2.31
N TYR A 95 -1.44 -18.93 1.92
CA TYR A 95 -0.16 -19.63 1.92
C TYR A 95 0.66 -19.22 0.69
N SER A 96 1.77 -18.53 0.91
CA SER A 96 2.74 -18.18 -0.14
C SER A 96 3.70 -19.36 -0.37
N VAL A 97 3.58 -20.01 -1.52
CA VAL A 97 4.49 -21.11 -1.92
C VAL A 97 5.93 -20.59 -2.07
N ARG A 98 6.11 -19.35 -2.54
CA ARG A 98 7.41 -18.72 -2.71
C ARG A 98 8.15 -18.50 -1.38
N LEU A 99 7.42 -18.11 -0.32
CA LEU A 99 7.97 -17.79 0.98
C LEU A 99 7.88 -18.93 1.99
N ASP A 100 7.20 -20.04 1.61
CA ASP A 100 6.92 -21.22 2.44
C ASP A 100 6.31 -20.87 3.80
N ARG A 101 5.30 -19.97 3.76
CA ARG A 101 4.58 -19.51 4.98
C ARG A 101 3.23 -18.89 4.63
N GLN A 102 2.40 -18.71 5.66
CA GLN A 102 1.26 -17.80 5.55
C GLN A 102 1.77 -16.37 5.36
N GLU A 103 1.21 -15.66 4.39
CA GLU A 103 1.58 -14.29 4.07
C GLU A 103 0.37 -13.52 3.53
N PHE A 104 0.40 -12.21 3.67
CA PHE A 104 -0.65 -11.33 3.14
C PHE A 104 -0.49 -11.08 1.64
N VAL A 105 -1.61 -10.91 0.96
CA VAL A 105 -1.66 -10.43 -0.42
C VAL A 105 -1.82 -8.91 -0.39
N MET A 106 -0.74 -8.21 -0.70
CA MET A 106 -0.66 -6.74 -0.67
C MET A 106 -0.21 -6.19 -2.03
N PRO A 107 -1.13 -6.08 -2.99
CA PRO A 107 -0.83 -5.60 -4.34
C PRO A 107 -0.43 -4.12 -4.34
N ILE A 108 0.62 -3.79 -5.08
CA ILE A 108 1.06 -2.42 -5.31
C ILE A 108 1.68 -2.32 -6.70
N LEU A 109 1.71 -1.13 -7.31
CA LEU A 109 2.42 -0.93 -8.58
C LEU A 109 3.89 -1.32 -8.45
N TYR A 110 4.38 -2.06 -9.43
CA TYR A 110 5.77 -2.52 -9.47
C TYR A 110 6.78 -1.37 -9.33
N SER A 111 6.50 -0.24 -9.98
CA SER A 111 7.34 0.96 -9.89
C SER A 111 7.46 1.52 -8.47
N ALA A 112 6.42 1.39 -7.64
CA ALA A 112 6.45 1.85 -6.25
C ALA A 112 7.28 0.91 -5.33
N ALA A 113 7.36 -0.37 -5.65
CA ALA A 113 8.08 -1.35 -4.84
C ALA A 113 9.57 -1.00 -4.67
N ARG A 114 10.19 -0.39 -5.69
CA ARG A 114 11.60 0.03 -5.64
C ARG A 114 11.85 1.08 -4.55
N ASN A 115 10.99 2.07 -4.44
CA ASN A 115 11.12 3.14 -3.46
C ASN A 115 10.81 2.62 -2.04
N ILE A 116 9.85 1.70 -1.91
CA ILE A 116 9.54 1.02 -0.64
C ILE A 116 10.74 0.14 -0.20
N CYS A 117 11.37 -0.55 -1.13
CA CYS A 117 12.59 -1.33 -0.84
C CYS A 117 13.74 -0.43 -0.33
N ALA A 118 13.92 0.75 -0.92
CA ALA A 118 14.91 1.72 -0.46
C ALA A 118 14.59 2.23 0.96
N ALA A 119 13.32 2.51 1.27
CA ALA A 119 12.88 2.89 2.62
C ALA A 119 13.16 1.77 3.64
N GLN A 120 12.87 0.50 3.29
CA GLN A 120 13.17 -0.66 4.13
C GLN A 120 14.68 -0.80 4.41
N HIS A 121 15.52 -0.60 3.41
CA HIS A 121 16.97 -0.65 3.59
C HIS A 121 17.47 0.44 4.55
N ARG A 122 16.91 1.66 4.48
CA ARG A 122 17.22 2.75 5.41
C ARG A 122 16.81 2.39 6.84
N ALA A 123 15.60 1.88 7.02
CA ALA A 123 15.11 1.44 8.33
C ALA A 123 16.00 0.33 8.92
N LEU A 124 16.34 -0.70 8.14
CA LEU A 124 17.22 -1.80 8.57
C LEU A 124 18.62 -1.32 8.95
N ALA A 125 19.18 -0.33 8.27
CA ALA A 125 20.49 0.24 8.57
C ALA A 125 20.53 0.92 9.95
N GLU A 126 19.38 1.35 10.47
CA GLU A 126 19.22 1.96 11.80
C GLU A 126 18.66 0.99 12.85
N GLY A 127 18.59 -0.30 12.54
CA GLY A 127 18.06 -1.33 13.46
C GLY A 127 16.54 -1.37 13.55
N ASN A 128 15.85 -0.73 12.60
CA ASN A 128 14.40 -0.73 12.49
C ASN A 128 13.94 -1.63 11.34
N CYS A 129 12.65 -1.97 11.31
CA CYS A 129 12.01 -2.66 10.20
C CYS A 129 10.66 -2.00 9.91
N LEU A 130 10.34 -1.78 8.65
CA LEU A 130 9.02 -1.31 8.27
C LEU A 130 7.97 -2.39 8.58
N LYS A 131 6.79 -1.94 9.01
CA LYS A 131 5.60 -2.77 9.19
C LYS A 131 4.47 -2.17 8.34
N VAL A 132 4.08 -2.87 7.29
CA VAL A 132 3.08 -2.43 6.31
C VAL A 132 1.73 -3.03 6.67
N TYR A 133 0.72 -2.17 6.77
CA TYR A 133 -0.63 -2.53 7.18
C TYR A 133 -1.63 -2.55 6.03
N GLN A 134 -1.38 -1.79 4.99
CA GLN A 134 -2.24 -1.77 3.81
C GLN A 134 -1.48 -1.27 2.58
N THR A 135 -1.82 -1.84 1.40
CA THR A 135 -1.46 -1.32 0.08
C THR A 135 -2.71 -1.15 -0.76
N PHE A 136 -3.18 -2.20 -1.44
CA PHE A 136 -4.43 -2.16 -2.19
C PHE A 136 -5.65 -2.31 -1.27
N ARG A 137 -6.63 -1.42 -1.41
CA ARG A 137 -7.94 -1.48 -0.75
C ARG A 137 -9.01 -1.57 -1.82
N PRO A 138 -9.86 -2.61 -1.85
CA PRO A 138 -10.98 -2.69 -2.79
C PRO A 138 -11.93 -1.49 -2.66
N TYR A 139 -12.52 -1.07 -3.80
CA TYR A 139 -13.41 0.09 -3.83
C TYR A 139 -14.61 -0.05 -2.90
N ASP A 140 -15.22 -1.25 -2.84
CA ASP A 140 -16.38 -1.49 -1.99
C ASP A 140 -16.03 -1.37 -0.51
N THR A 141 -14.83 -1.81 -0.11
CA THR A 141 -14.29 -1.61 1.24
C THR A 141 -14.13 -0.12 1.55
N GLN A 142 -13.55 0.65 0.61
CA GLN A 142 -13.41 2.10 0.74
C GLN A 142 -14.77 2.76 1.01
N ILE A 143 -15.78 2.46 0.20
CA ILE A 143 -17.11 3.05 0.32
C ILE A 143 -17.82 2.60 1.60
N ALA A 144 -17.62 1.36 2.06
CA ALA A 144 -18.16 0.89 3.33
C ALA A 144 -17.62 1.71 4.51
N VAL A 145 -16.31 1.97 4.55
CA VAL A 145 -15.65 2.79 5.58
C VAL A 145 -16.18 4.23 5.54
N VAL A 146 -16.24 4.86 4.36
CA VAL A 146 -16.76 6.23 4.18
C VAL A 146 -18.18 6.36 4.69
N ASN A 147 -19.06 5.43 4.31
CA ASN A 147 -20.47 5.47 4.70
C ASN A 147 -20.63 5.30 6.23
N ALA A 148 -19.93 4.34 6.82
CA ALA A 148 -20.01 4.08 8.25
C ALA A 148 -19.44 5.24 9.08
N LEU A 149 -18.30 5.80 8.69
CA LEU A 149 -17.70 6.97 9.33
C LEU A 149 -18.63 8.20 9.23
N THR A 150 -19.23 8.42 8.06
CA THR A 150 -20.19 9.51 7.86
C THR A 150 -21.42 9.36 8.77
N GLN A 151 -21.96 8.13 8.90
CA GLN A 151 -23.07 7.84 9.79
C GLN A 151 -22.69 8.06 11.26
N LEU A 152 -21.52 7.62 11.68
CA LEU A 152 -21.01 7.83 13.03
C LEU A 152 -20.86 9.34 13.33
N ALA A 153 -20.29 10.11 12.44
CA ALA A 153 -20.11 11.56 12.57
C ALA A 153 -21.47 12.32 12.64
N ASN A 154 -22.54 11.78 12.07
CA ASN A 154 -23.88 12.40 12.17
C ASN A 154 -24.46 12.32 13.58
N VAL A 155 -24.08 11.31 14.36
CA VAL A 155 -24.64 11.07 15.71
C VAL A 155 -23.63 11.33 16.82
N ASP A 156 -22.34 11.37 16.52
CA ASP A 156 -21.27 11.61 17.50
C ASP A 156 -20.56 12.95 17.21
N PRO A 157 -20.75 13.96 18.08
CA PRO A 157 -20.15 15.29 17.89
C PRO A 157 -18.62 15.30 17.94
N GLU A 158 -17.97 14.39 18.69
CA GLU A 158 -16.52 14.30 18.81
C GLU A 158 -15.92 13.74 17.53
N VAL A 159 -16.49 12.66 16.97
CA VAL A 159 -16.10 12.13 15.68
C VAL A 159 -16.32 13.17 14.58
N ARG A 160 -17.45 13.86 14.58
CA ARG A 160 -17.71 14.96 13.64
C ARG A 160 -16.63 16.03 13.72
N ALA A 161 -16.29 16.50 14.90
CA ALA A 161 -15.24 17.49 15.10
C ALA A 161 -13.89 16.95 14.61
N GLY A 162 -13.58 15.67 14.90
CA GLY A 162 -12.33 15.01 14.48
C GLY A 162 -12.11 14.98 12.97
N ILE A 163 -13.16 14.88 12.17
CA ILE A 163 -13.04 14.77 10.70
C ILE A 163 -13.45 16.03 9.93
N SER A 164 -13.92 17.08 10.60
CA SER A 164 -14.45 18.27 9.91
C SER A 164 -14.05 19.61 10.55
N THR A 165 -13.09 19.60 11.48
CA THR A 165 -12.54 20.86 12.01
C THR A 165 -11.69 21.54 10.95
N PRO A 166 -12.04 22.76 10.49
CA PRO A 166 -11.28 23.45 9.44
C PRO A 166 -9.81 23.63 9.80
N PRO A 167 -8.89 23.47 8.85
CA PRO A 167 -9.11 23.33 7.39
C PRO A 167 -9.39 21.90 6.90
N TRP A 168 -9.61 20.97 7.81
CA TRP A 168 -9.81 19.55 7.52
C TRP A 168 -11.25 19.24 7.15
N SER A 169 -11.43 18.21 6.32
CA SER A 169 -12.72 17.61 5.96
C SER A 169 -12.56 16.10 5.89
N ILE A 170 -13.64 15.35 5.83
CA ILE A 170 -13.62 13.89 5.76
C ILE A 170 -12.71 13.36 4.64
N ASP A 171 -12.66 14.03 3.48
CA ASP A 171 -11.84 13.64 2.34
C ASP A 171 -10.34 13.61 2.62
N TRP A 172 -9.87 14.28 3.65
CA TRP A 172 -8.48 14.22 4.08
C TRP A 172 -8.16 12.94 4.82
N PHE A 173 -9.12 12.37 5.57
CA PHE A 173 -8.94 11.17 6.38
C PHE A 173 -9.38 9.89 5.68
N ILE A 174 -10.31 9.99 4.76
CA ILE A 174 -10.77 8.89 3.90
C ILE A 174 -11.35 9.47 2.62
N ALA A 175 -10.77 9.17 1.47
CA ALA A 175 -11.28 9.67 0.19
C ALA A 175 -12.73 9.18 -0.02
N VAL A 176 -13.66 10.10 -0.28
CA VAL A 176 -15.10 9.75 -0.47
C VAL A 176 -15.38 9.06 -1.81
N GLY A 177 -14.37 8.86 -2.63
CA GLY A 177 -14.42 8.14 -3.90
C GLY A 177 -13.28 7.15 -4.04
N VAL A 178 -12.68 7.10 -5.23
CA VAL A 178 -11.49 6.27 -5.49
C VAL A 178 -10.27 6.88 -4.81
N SER A 179 -9.60 6.11 -3.98
CA SER A 179 -8.36 6.50 -3.30
C SER A 179 -7.11 6.05 -4.06
N ASN A 180 -5.97 6.49 -3.57
CA ASN A 180 -4.66 6.11 -4.08
C ASN A 180 -4.35 4.61 -3.83
N HIS A 181 -4.97 4.01 -2.82
CA HIS A 181 -4.90 2.57 -2.56
C HIS A 181 -5.50 1.74 -3.69
N GLN A 182 -6.69 2.11 -4.22
CA GLN A 182 -7.28 1.41 -5.37
C GLN A 182 -6.43 1.54 -6.63
N ARG A 183 -5.63 2.59 -6.73
CA ARG A 183 -4.74 2.83 -7.88
C ARG A 183 -3.36 2.21 -7.72
N GLY A 184 -3.05 1.67 -6.54
CA GLY A 184 -1.84 0.89 -6.27
C GLY A 184 -0.56 1.69 -6.06
N TYR A 185 -0.61 2.97 -5.71
CA TYR A 185 0.57 3.76 -5.40
C TYR A 185 0.58 4.37 -3.98
N ALA A 186 -0.31 3.91 -3.11
CA ALA A 186 -0.33 4.26 -1.70
C ALA A 186 -0.06 3.04 -0.81
N LEU A 187 0.52 3.30 0.35
CA LEU A 187 0.65 2.33 1.42
C LEU A 187 0.50 2.99 2.79
N ASP A 188 -0.01 2.22 3.75
CA ASP A 188 -0.07 2.56 5.15
C ASP A 188 0.94 1.72 5.92
N ALA A 189 1.82 2.39 6.67
CA ALA A 189 2.92 1.74 7.34
C ALA A 189 3.25 2.37 8.69
N SER A 190 3.84 1.54 9.55
CA SER A 190 4.55 1.91 10.76
C SER A 190 5.96 1.32 10.70
N MET A 191 6.65 1.31 11.83
CA MET A 191 7.92 0.62 11.99
C MET A 191 8.06 -0.02 13.36
N VAL A 192 8.98 -0.95 13.47
CA VAL A 192 9.34 -1.63 14.72
C VAL A 192 10.82 -1.53 14.97
N LYS A 193 11.22 -1.60 16.24
CA LYS A 193 12.61 -1.76 16.66
C LYS A 193 12.99 -3.23 16.65
N VAL A 194 13.97 -3.60 15.84
CA VAL A 194 14.43 -4.98 15.73
C VAL A 194 15.43 -5.30 16.85
N SER A 195 15.15 -6.34 17.64
CA SER A 195 16.08 -6.85 18.65
C SER A 195 16.83 -8.11 18.19
N GLN A 196 16.22 -8.89 17.29
CA GLN A 196 16.84 -10.07 16.69
C GLN A 196 16.40 -10.23 15.23
N ALA A 197 17.35 -10.52 14.36
CA ALA A 197 17.10 -10.82 12.95
C ALA A 197 17.90 -12.04 12.50
N GLU A 198 17.42 -12.70 11.46
CA GLU A 198 18.08 -13.83 10.80
C GLU A 198 18.14 -13.64 9.29
N ILE A 199 19.13 -14.25 8.63
CA ILE A 199 19.18 -14.29 7.18
C ILE A 199 18.34 -15.47 6.70
N LYS A 200 17.35 -15.18 5.83
CA LYS A 200 16.53 -16.15 5.11
C LYS A 200 16.81 -16.05 3.61
N TYR A 201 16.34 -17.03 2.86
CA TYR A 201 16.54 -17.10 1.41
C TYR A 201 15.21 -17.32 0.70
N VAL A 202 15.05 -16.68 -0.45
CA VAL A 202 14.03 -17.02 -1.46
C VAL A 202 14.80 -17.43 -2.72
N GLY A 203 14.81 -18.72 -3.01
CA GLY A 203 15.76 -19.28 -3.98
C GLY A 203 17.22 -19.01 -3.54
N SER A 204 17.99 -18.32 -4.39
CA SER A 204 19.36 -17.91 -4.08
C SER A 204 19.48 -16.52 -3.45
N TYR A 205 18.38 -15.79 -3.26
CA TYR A 205 18.38 -14.40 -2.81
C TYR A 205 18.23 -14.31 -1.29
N PRO A 206 19.24 -13.79 -0.57
CA PRO A 206 19.17 -13.59 0.86
C PRO A 206 18.33 -12.35 1.21
N TYR A 207 17.62 -12.41 2.33
CA TYR A 207 16.97 -11.26 2.93
C TYR A 207 17.07 -11.32 4.45
N LEU A 208 17.02 -10.17 5.13
CA LEU A 208 17.01 -10.07 6.57
C LEU A 208 15.56 -10.18 7.06
N ARG A 209 15.28 -11.16 7.92
CA ARG A 209 13.99 -11.34 8.58
C ARG A 209 14.08 -10.92 10.05
N ALA A 210 13.27 -9.97 10.47
CA ALA A 210 13.08 -9.67 11.88
C ALA A 210 12.41 -10.86 12.58
N VAL A 211 13.02 -11.35 13.67
CA VAL A 211 12.54 -12.50 14.45
C VAL A 211 11.95 -12.03 15.77
N SER A 212 12.59 -11.05 16.42
CA SER A 212 12.12 -10.42 17.63
C SER A 212 12.18 -8.91 17.46
N TYR A 213 11.09 -8.24 17.81
CA TYR A 213 10.95 -6.81 17.65
C TYR A 213 9.91 -6.22 18.61
N GLU A 214 9.93 -4.93 18.79
CA GLU A 214 8.99 -4.16 19.59
C GLU A 214 8.36 -3.06 18.73
N ASP A 215 7.02 -2.92 18.80
CA ASP A 215 6.32 -1.80 18.16
C ASP A 215 6.72 -0.49 18.84
N TYR A 216 6.93 0.56 18.06
CA TYR A 216 7.08 1.90 18.61
C TYR A 216 5.72 2.47 19.02
N GLU A 217 5.74 3.29 20.08
CA GLU A 217 4.59 4.16 20.37
C GLU A 217 4.52 5.24 19.29
N MET A 218 3.47 5.19 18.48
CA MET A 218 3.20 6.12 17.39
C MET A 218 2.22 7.21 17.87
N PRO A 219 2.04 8.33 17.12
CA PRO A 219 1.18 9.44 17.53
C PRO A 219 -0.25 9.04 17.88
N THR A 220 -0.81 8.08 17.16
CA THR A 220 -2.14 7.49 17.40
C THR A 220 -2.10 6.01 17.07
N ALA A 221 -3.20 5.30 17.34
CA ALA A 221 -3.43 4.01 16.73
C ALA A 221 -3.34 4.11 15.19
N MET A 222 -2.91 3.03 14.54
CA MET A 222 -2.96 2.90 13.08
C MET A 222 -4.42 3.06 12.61
N HIS A 223 -4.62 3.77 11.50
CA HIS A 223 -5.94 4.04 10.93
C HIS A 223 -6.91 4.83 11.83
N GLU A 224 -6.37 5.71 12.69
CA GLU A 224 -7.16 6.71 13.44
C GLU A 224 -7.60 7.84 12.49
N LEU A 225 -8.82 7.81 12.02
CA LEU A 225 -9.36 8.77 11.04
C LEU A 225 -9.86 10.03 11.74
N SER A 226 -8.93 10.90 12.16
CA SER A 226 -9.25 12.19 12.78
C SER A 226 -8.04 13.14 12.81
N ILE A 227 -8.29 14.39 13.20
CA ILE A 227 -7.25 15.40 13.42
C ILE A 227 -6.19 14.98 14.46
N ALA A 228 -6.40 13.93 15.24
CA ALA A 228 -5.39 13.40 16.14
C ALA A 228 -4.21 12.78 15.38
N ALA A 229 -4.44 12.31 14.14
CA ALA A 229 -3.46 11.60 13.32
C ALA A 229 -2.70 12.48 12.32
N ILE A 230 -2.95 13.80 12.29
CA ILE A 230 -2.37 14.68 11.28
C ILE A 230 -0.83 14.73 11.33
N THR A 231 -0.22 14.70 10.16
CA THR A 231 1.23 14.84 9.98
C THR A 231 1.66 16.30 10.05
N THR A 232 0.87 17.21 9.47
CA THR A 232 1.16 18.63 9.40
C THR A 232 0.03 19.46 10.00
N VAL A 233 0.33 20.69 10.44
CA VAL A 233 -0.66 21.58 11.07
C VAL A 233 -1.82 21.97 10.16
N SER A 234 -1.64 21.85 8.85
CA SER A 234 -2.70 22.03 7.83
C SER A 234 -2.32 21.36 6.52
N PRO A 235 -3.27 21.11 5.58
CA PRO A 235 -3.03 20.39 4.34
C PRO A 235 -1.89 20.89 3.45
N ASN A 236 -1.64 22.21 3.46
CA ASN A 236 -0.61 22.85 2.63
C ASN A 236 0.62 23.31 3.45
N SER A 237 0.72 22.91 4.71
CA SER A 237 1.86 23.25 5.57
C SER A 237 2.99 22.25 5.42
N SER A 238 4.23 22.74 5.56
CA SER A 238 5.41 21.90 5.81
C SER A 238 5.71 21.75 7.31
N GLU A 239 5.02 22.51 8.17
CA GLU A 239 5.17 22.45 9.61
C GLU A 239 4.51 21.19 10.16
N LEU A 240 5.28 20.40 10.92
CA LEU A 240 4.78 19.17 11.53
C LEU A 240 3.79 19.47 12.64
N SER A 241 2.79 18.60 12.77
CA SER A 241 1.89 18.62 13.93
C SER A 241 2.66 18.37 15.24
N GLU A 242 2.21 18.96 16.33
CA GLU A 242 2.76 18.71 17.67
C GLU A 242 2.58 17.24 18.13
N THR A 243 1.67 16.52 17.51
CA THR A 243 1.46 15.09 17.79
C THR A 243 2.54 14.19 17.19
N MET A 244 3.29 14.67 16.18
CA MET A 244 4.37 13.92 15.55
C MET A 244 5.53 13.69 16.51
N ASN A 245 5.71 12.43 16.91
CA ASN A 245 6.80 12.00 17.78
C ASN A 245 8.04 11.53 17.02
N GLY A 246 9.13 11.24 17.74
CA GLY A 246 10.40 10.81 17.15
C GLY A 246 10.27 9.61 16.19
N PRO A 247 9.59 8.50 16.57
CA PRO A 247 9.36 7.38 15.67
C PRO A 247 8.61 7.73 14.38
N ALA A 248 7.54 8.53 14.46
CA ALA A 248 6.78 8.94 13.27
C ALA A 248 7.60 9.86 12.36
N ILE A 249 8.45 10.73 12.92
CA ILE A 249 9.38 11.57 12.15
C ILE A 249 10.43 10.71 11.45
N ALA A 250 11.00 9.69 12.11
CA ALA A 250 11.96 8.77 11.51
C ALA A 250 11.31 7.95 10.37
N LEU A 251 10.13 7.39 10.61
CA LEU A 251 9.36 6.69 9.58
C LEU A 251 9.12 7.57 8.35
N ARG A 252 8.68 8.81 8.58
CA ARG A 252 8.49 9.81 7.51
C ARG A 252 9.78 10.03 6.73
N SER A 253 10.92 10.15 7.40
CA SER A 253 12.22 10.36 6.75
C SER A 253 12.61 9.17 5.88
N TYR A 254 12.44 7.93 6.33
CA TYR A 254 12.74 6.74 5.52
C TYR A 254 11.98 6.74 4.20
N PHE A 255 10.70 7.10 4.22
CA PHE A 255 9.89 7.16 3.00
C PHE A 255 10.20 8.38 2.14
N THR A 256 10.32 9.58 2.71
CA THR A 256 10.60 10.79 1.92
C THR A 256 11.98 10.76 1.27
N ASP A 257 13.00 10.27 1.97
CA ASP A 257 14.35 10.11 1.43
C ASP A 257 14.46 8.99 0.40
N SER A 258 13.40 8.21 0.26
CA SER A 258 13.25 7.15 -0.75
C SER A 258 12.29 7.53 -1.88
N GLY A 259 11.80 8.78 -1.91
CA GLY A 259 10.99 9.32 -3.00
C GLY A 259 9.48 9.21 -2.84
N LEU A 260 8.98 8.73 -1.68
CA LEU A 260 7.55 8.75 -1.38
C LEU A 260 7.14 10.06 -0.70
N SER A 261 5.88 10.41 -0.81
CA SER A 261 5.29 11.63 -0.25
C SER A 261 4.33 11.27 0.89
N PRO A 262 4.48 11.88 2.09
CA PRO A 262 3.56 11.66 3.19
C PRO A 262 2.24 12.39 2.92
N LEU A 263 1.15 11.90 3.52
CA LEU A 263 -0.12 12.60 3.55
C LEU A 263 -0.17 13.57 4.75
N ALA A 264 -0.78 14.73 4.55
CA ALA A 264 -0.85 15.76 5.61
C ALA A 264 -1.73 15.35 6.80
N SER A 265 -2.75 14.55 6.55
CA SER A 265 -3.77 14.13 7.53
C SER A 265 -3.49 12.83 8.26
N GLU A 266 -2.50 12.05 7.80
CA GLU A 266 -2.26 10.68 8.29
C GLU A 266 -0.76 10.42 8.41
N TRP A 267 -0.24 10.22 9.60
CA TRP A 267 1.18 9.99 9.84
C TRP A 267 1.71 8.67 9.24
N TRP A 268 0.83 7.72 8.97
CA TRP A 268 1.16 6.38 8.44
C TRP A 268 1.07 6.26 6.92
N HIS A 269 0.41 7.23 6.24
CA HIS A 269 0.08 7.14 4.81
C HIS A 269 1.14 7.79 3.93
N PHE A 270 1.60 7.02 2.92
CA PHE A 270 2.61 7.46 1.96
C PHE A 270 2.17 7.15 0.53
N ASN A 271 2.42 8.09 -0.38
CA ASN A 271 2.12 7.95 -1.81
C ASN A 271 3.42 7.95 -2.62
N ASP A 272 3.51 7.07 -3.61
CA ASP A 272 4.51 7.18 -4.67
C ASP A 272 3.97 8.03 -5.83
N LEU A 273 4.24 9.33 -5.79
CA LEU A 273 3.76 10.27 -6.81
C LEU A 273 4.47 10.07 -8.17
N ALA A 274 5.68 9.51 -8.18
CA ALA A 274 6.36 9.16 -9.42
C ALA A 274 5.70 7.95 -10.10
N ALA A 275 5.33 6.93 -9.33
CA ALA A 275 4.54 5.79 -9.83
C ALA A 275 3.16 6.25 -10.35
N MET A 276 2.48 7.14 -9.60
CA MET A 276 1.23 7.77 -10.05
C MET A 276 1.40 8.46 -11.40
N GLN A 277 2.42 9.29 -11.54
CA GLN A 277 2.69 10.03 -12.78
C GLN A 277 3.02 9.07 -13.92
N ALA A 278 3.84 8.04 -13.69
CA ALA A 278 4.18 7.04 -14.69
C ALA A 278 2.97 6.26 -15.19
N ALA A 279 2.00 5.96 -14.30
CA ALA A 279 0.77 5.26 -14.64
C ALA A 279 -0.32 6.19 -15.23
N SER A 280 -0.15 7.52 -15.21
CA SER A 280 -1.18 8.50 -15.58
C SER A 280 -1.60 8.45 -17.05
N ALA A 281 -0.74 7.96 -17.94
CA ALA A 281 -1.06 7.83 -19.37
C ALA A 281 -2.11 6.75 -19.66
N ASN A 282 -2.32 5.79 -18.73
CA ASN A 282 -3.33 4.74 -18.85
C ASN A 282 -4.03 4.51 -17.50
N PRO A 283 -4.80 5.50 -17.00
CA PRO A 283 -5.40 5.42 -15.69
C PRO A 283 -6.53 4.40 -15.65
N SER A 284 -6.64 3.67 -14.54
CA SER A 284 -7.85 2.89 -14.23
C SER A 284 -8.88 3.77 -13.53
N ASP A 285 -10.14 3.33 -13.54
CA ASP A 285 -11.21 3.95 -12.76
C ASP A 285 -11.12 3.62 -11.25
N GLY A 286 -10.19 2.71 -10.85
CA GLY A 286 -9.99 2.27 -9.47
C GLY A 286 -11.10 1.38 -8.91
N LYS A 287 -12.05 0.95 -9.73
CA LYS A 287 -13.21 0.14 -9.32
C LYS A 287 -13.10 -1.33 -9.75
N TYR A 288 -11.88 -1.83 -9.78
CA TYR A 288 -11.60 -3.20 -10.15
C TYR A 288 -11.21 -4.05 -8.93
N TYR A 289 -11.28 -5.36 -9.08
CA TYR A 289 -10.75 -6.32 -8.12
C TYR A 289 -9.47 -6.92 -8.66
N VAL A 290 -8.53 -7.21 -7.76
CA VAL A 290 -7.34 -7.98 -8.10
C VAL A 290 -7.70 -9.45 -7.98
N SER A 291 -7.71 -10.17 -9.10
CA SER A 291 -8.16 -11.57 -9.17
C SER A 291 -7.15 -12.54 -8.54
N GLU A 292 -5.86 -12.25 -8.69
CA GLU A 292 -4.75 -13.02 -8.14
C GLU A 292 -3.50 -12.13 -8.13
N CYS A 293 -2.71 -12.19 -7.07
CA CYS A 293 -1.45 -11.45 -6.98
C CYS A 293 -0.46 -12.20 -6.09
N LEU A 294 0.06 -13.33 -6.58
CA LEU A 294 1.06 -14.15 -5.90
C LEU A 294 2.16 -14.54 -6.87
N SER A 295 3.40 -14.41 -6.43
CA SER A 295 4.54 -14.92 -7.17
C SER A 295 4.69 -16.43 -6.98
N ARG A 296 5.12 -17.12 -8.03
CA ARG A 296 5.59 -18.50 -7.97
C ARG A 296 7.12 -18.52 -7.97
N MET A 297 7.71 -19.63 -7.50
CA MET A 297 9.14 -19.85 -7.70
C MET A 297 9.41 -19.92 -9.21
N PRO A 298 10.52 -19.30 -9.68
CA PRO A 298 10.99 -19.52 -11.04
C PRO A 298 11.27 -21.02 -11.24
N GLU A 299 10.87 -21.55 -12.40
CA GLU A 299 11.20 -22.93 -12.82
C GLU A 299 12.68 -23.06 -13.15
#